data_fa095dfffa7fd27c5ef89f3da28d3645
#
_entry.id   fa095dfffa7fd27c5ef89f3da28d3645
#
_cell.length_a   1.000
_cell.length_b   1.000
_cell.length_c   1.000
_cell.angle_alpha   90.00
_cell.angle_beta   90.00
_cell.angle_gamma   90.00
#
_symmetry.space_group_name_H-M   'P 1'
#
loop_
_entity.id
_entity.type
_entity.pdbx_description
1 polymer ?
#
loop_
_entity_poly.entity_id
_entity_poly.type
_entity_poly.pdbx_seq_one_letter_code
_entity_poly.pdbx_strand_id
1 'polypeptide(L)'
;VAEKYRSYEQYEGKVFSDPDTAILAYQNKKISLHTRIYVPGRSLKKEGFSQRQNNSYLLTTVGKLIFNAIFPDEFPFINFPFKNSETADKDYSANFESTPESFFVTVKEAYDYVVKNGAFKADDDFDPLKEYCHLQPLRSPIDKGRIKKRIAKIFHHYHEDALRTAHIMDLFKNQGFDYCTKSGLTVSLDDMVPLKGRDELYKQTQAKVDELEDDYDYGCL
;
A
#
# COMPACT_ATOMS: atom_id res chain seq x y z
N VAL A 1 -4.76 -19.02 4.63
CA VAL A 1 -5.35 -19.87 3.56
C VAL A 1 -5.07 -19.27 2.19
N ALA A 2 -5.02 -17.96 2.03
CA ALA A 2 -4.84 -17.29 0.74
C ALA A 2 -3.42 -17.42 0.12
N GLU A 3 -2.38 -17.56 0.93
CA GLU A 3 -1.00 -17.60 0.42
C GLU A 3 -0.64 -18.89 -0.32
N LYS A 4 -1.22 -20.01 0.06
CA LYS A 4 -0.92 -21.32 -0.51
C LYS A 4 -1.50 -21.54 -1.91
N TYR A 5 -2.51 -20.73 -2.31
CA TYR A 5 -3.23 -20.86 -3.58
C TYR A 5 -3.14 -19.63 -4.45
N ARG A 6 -2.19 -18.72 -4.18
CA ARG A 6 -2.00 -17.53 -4.98
C ARG A 6 -1.44 -17.92 -6.35
N SER A 7 -2.19 -17.58 -7.39
CA SER A 7 -1.65 -17.59 -8.75
C SER A 7 -0.76 -16.35 -8.91
N TYR A 8 0.50 -16.57 -9.27
CA TYR A 8 1.42 -15.49 -9.61
C TYR A 8 1.09 -14.95 -10.99
N GLU A 9 1.06 -13.63 -11.12
CA GLU A 9 0.91 -13.00 -12.42
C GLU A 9 2.18 -13.24 -13.28
N GLN A 10 2.02 -13.36 -14.59
CA GLN A 10 3.11 -13.66 -15.53
C GLN A 10 4.33 -12.72 -15.40
N TYR A 11 4.08 -11.46 -15.04
CA TYR A 11 5.10 -10.42 -14.90
C TYR A 11 5.50 -10.13 -13.45
N GLU A 12 5.08 -10.95 -12.49
CA GLU A 12 5.44 -10.75 -11.09
C GLU A 12 6.93 -11.01 -10.88
N GLY A 13 7.60 -10.09 -10.19
CA GLY A 13 9.05 -10.15 -9.98
C GLY A 13 9.89 -9.63 -11.15
N LYS A 14 9.27 -9.14 -12.23
CA LYS A 14 10.00 -8.60 -13.37
C LYS A 14 10.65 -7.24 -13.06
N VAL A 15 11.85 -7.04 -13.59
CA VAL A 15 12.57 -5.76 -13.54
C VAL A 15 12.09 -4.86 -14.66
N PHE A 16 11.69 -3.62 -14.32
CA PHE A 16 11.42 -2.54 -15.28
C PHE A 16 12.56 -1.52 -15.22
N SER A 17 12.91 -0.94 -16.36
CA SER A 17 14.01 0.04 -16.48
C SER A 17 13.74 1.33 -15.69
N ASP A 18 12.48 1.73 -15.64
CA ASP A 18 12.01 2.97 -15.03
C ASP A 18 10.53 2.90 -14.65
N PRO A 19 10.02 3.82 -13.82
CA PRO A 19 8.62 3.89 -13.43
C PRO A 19 7.65 4.04 -14.62
N ASP A 20 8.03 4.82 -15.62
CA ASP A 20 7.16 5.13 -16.76
C ASP A 20 6.91 3.90 -17.61
N THR A 21 7.94 3.08 -17.83
CA THR A 21 7.81 1.78 -18.52
C THR A 21 6.87 0.83 -17.79
N ALA A 22 6.93 0.80 -16.46
CA ALA A 22 6.02 -0.01 -15.65
C ALA A 22 4.57 0.51 -15.73
N ILE A 23 4.36 1.83 -15.70
CA ILE A 23 3.05 2.46 -15.85
C ILE A 23 2.48 2.18 -17.25
N LEU A 24 3.31 2.27 -18.29
CA LEU A 24 2.90 1.94 -19.66
C LEU A 24 2.47 0.46 -19.79
N ALA A 25 3.18 -0.46 -19.15
CA ALA A 25 2.79 -1.87 -19.12
C ALA A 25 1.44 -2.09 -18.42
N TYR A 26 1.15 -1.32 -17.37
CA TYR A 26 -0.16 -1.30 -16.73
C TYR A 26 -1.26 -0.74 -17.66
N GLN A 27 -1.01 0.38 -18.33
CA GLN A 27 -1.95 0.97 -19.29
C GLN A 27 -2.28 0.00 -20.42
N ASN A 28 -1.31 -0.78 -20.87
CA ASN A 28 -1.50 -1.86 -21.85
C ASN A 28 -2.11 -3.14 -21.26
N LYS A 29 -2.60 -3.11 -20.02
CA LYS A 29 -3.25 -4.23 -19.31
C LYS A 29 -2.39 -5.50 -19.20
N LYS A 30 -1.07 -5.36 -19.26
CA LYS A 30 -0.13 -6.48 -19.10
C LYS A 30 0.14 -6.82 -17.63
N ILE A 31 0.02 -5.83 -16.75
CA ILE A 31 0.21 -5.95 -15.30
C ILE A 31 -0.91 -5.21 -14.58
N SER A 32 -1.18 -5.58 -13.33
CA SER A 32 -2.16 -4.93 -12.47
C SER A 32 -1.51 -3.89 -11.55
N LEU A 33 -2.32 -3.07 -10.88
CA LEU A 33 -1.84 -2.13 -9.86
C LEU A 33 -1.13 -2.83 -8.69
N HIS A 34 -1.45 -4.09 -8.45
CA HIS A 34 -0.94 -4.89 -7.34
C HIS A 34 0.22 -5.81 -7.73
N THR A 35 0.54 -5.94 -9.01
CA THR A 35 1.66 -6.75 -9.48
C THR A 35 2.96 -6.25 -8.86
N ARG A 36 3.71 -7.14 -8.22
CA ARG A 36 5.00 -6.84 -7.60
C ARG A 36 6.08 -6.83 -8.68
N ILE A 37 6.80 -5.74 -8.76
CA ILE A 37 7.81 -5.49 -9.78
C ILE A 37 9.06 -4.90 -9.14
N TYR A 38 10.16 -4.96 -9.85
CA TYR A 38 11.41 -4.30 -9.49
C TYR A 38 11.65 -3.06 -10.33
N VAL A 39 12.15 -2.01 -9.68
CA VAL A 39 12.59 -0.78 -10.34
C VAL A 39 13.94 -0.38 -9.76
N PRO A 40 14.95 0.00 -10.58
CA PRO A 40 16.23 0.47 -10.07
C PRO A 40 16.04 1.73 -9.20
N GLY A 41 16.70 1.79 -8.06
CA GLY A 41 16.58 2.96 -7.16
C GLY A 41 16.90 4.28 -7.85
N ARG A 42 17.93 4.29 -8.71
CA ARG A 42 18.33 5.47 -9.49
C ARG A 42 17.24 6.03 -10.41
N SER A 43 16.33 5.18 -10.90
CA SER A 43 15.24 5.62 -11.79
C SER A 43 14.12 6.35 -11.06
N LEU A 44 14.06 6.22 -9.74
CA LEU A 44 13.07 6.89 -8.89
C LEU A 44 13.42 8.35 -8.59
N LYS A 45 14.65 8.80 -8.89
CA LYS A 45 15.14 10.18 -8.79
C LYS A 45 14.87 10.85 -7.44
N LYS A 46 14.93 10.09 -6.32
CA LYS A 46 14.70 10.64 -4.97
C LYS A 46 16.02 11.10 -4.34
N GLU A 47 16.06 12.36 -3.92
CA GLU A 47 17.26 13.01 -3.34
C GLU A 47 17.76 12.34 -2.06
N GLY A 48 16.84 11.75 -1.26
CA GLY A 48 17.19 11.10 0.00
C GLY A 48 17.75 9.67 -0.14
N PHE A 49 17.97 9.15 -1.36
CA PHE A 49 18.50 7.81 -1.55
C PHE A 49 20.00 7.75 -1.44
N SER A 50 20.51 6.78 -0.66
CA SER A 50 21.93 6.47 -0.57
C SER A 50 22.49 5.90 -1.88
N GLN A 51 23.83 5.89 -2.02
CA GLN A 51 24.48 5.28 -3.18
C GLN A 51 24.14 3.79 -3.32
N ARG A 52 23.98 3.07 -2.20
CA ARG A 52 23.56 1.66 -2.21
C ARG A 52 22.13 1.52 -2.73
N GLN A 53 21.20 2.35 -2.29
CA GLN A 53 19.81 2.35 -2.75
C GLN A 53 19.72 2.63 -4.25
N ASN A 54 20.48 3.59 -4.76
CA ASN A 54 20.52 3.93 -6.17
C ASN A 54 21.09 2.79 -7.07
N ASN A 55 21.98 1.96 -6.52
CA ASN A 55 22.59 0.83 -7.22
C ASN A 55 21.86 -0.51 -7.02
N SER A 56 20.73 -0.49 -6.34
CA SER A 56 19.93 -1.67 -6.02
C SER A 56 18.52 -1.60 -6.62
N TYR A 57 17.80 -2.70 -6.58
CA TYR A 57 16.43 -2.79 -7.05
C TYR A 57 15.44 -2.68 -5.89
N LEU A 58 14.44 -1.81 -6.04
CA LEU A 58 13.34 -1.69 -5.09
C LEU A 58 12.19 -2.59 -5.51
N LEU A 59 11.78 -3.51 -4.64
CA LEU A 59 10.56 -4.30 -4.82
C LEU A 59 9.34 -3.45 -4.46
N THR A 60 8.53 -3.13 -5.45
CA THR A 60 7.37 -2.24 -5.30
C THR A 60 6.18 -2.71 -6.15
N THR A 61 5.17 -1.90 -6.33
CA THR A 61 4.07 -2.11 -7.28
C THR A 61 3.84 -0.90 -8.14
N VAL A 62 3.17 -1.13 -9.27
CA VAL A 62 2.73 -0.05 -10.16
C VAL A 62 1.85 0.96 -9.41
N GLY A 63 0.92 0.50 -8.58
CA GLY A 63 0.09 1.39 -7.77
C GLY A 63 0.90 2.31 -6.84
N LYS A 64 2.00 1.80 -6.25
CA LYS A 64 2.91 2.62 -5.44
C LYS A 64 3.74 3.59 -6.28
N LEU A 65 4.16 3.21 -7.48
CA LEU A 65 4.84 4.12 -8.40
C LEU A 65 3.94 5.29 -8.77
N ILE A 66 2.71 5.01 -9.17
CA ILE A 66 1.70 6.03 -9.51
C ILE A 66 1.41 6.93 -8.31
N PHE A 67 1.25 6.36 -7.12
CA PHE A 67 1.02 7.13 -5.90
C PHE A 67 2.19 8.06 -5.56
N ASN A 68 3.42 7.60 -5.72
CA ASN A 68 4.61 8.40 -5.41
C ASN A 68 4.95 9.44 -6.48
N ALA A 69 4.39 9.32 -7.69
CA ALA A 69 4.60 10.30 -8.77
C ALA A 69 4.01 11.69 -8.45
N ILE A 70 3.08 11.78 -7.47
CA ILE A 70 2.52 13.07 -7.02
C ILE A 70 3.56 13.90 -6.26
N PHE A 71 4.48 13.23 -5.54
CA PHE A 71 5.37 13.90 -4.61
C PHE A 71 6.65 14.35 -5.29
N PRO A 72 7.12 15.58 -5.00
CA PRO A 72 8.39 16.08 -5.49
C PRO A 72 9.59 15.18 -5.15
N ASP A 73 10.72 15.38 -5.83
CA ASP A 73 11.90 14.51 -5.70
C ASP A 73 12.54 14.61 -4.31
N GLU A 74 12.46 15.77 -3.66
CA GLU A 74 12.90 15.95 -2.27
C GLU A 74 12.04 15.19 -1.26
N PHE A 75 10.83 14.77 -1.64
CA PHE A 75 9.94 14.03 -0.73
C PHE A 75 10.21 12.52 -0.78
N PRO A 76 10.32 11.85 0.38
CA PRO A 76 10.69 10.43 0.43
C PRO A 76 9.71 9.55 -0.35
N PHE A 77 10.24 8.55 -1.04
CA PHE A 77 9.42 7.52 -1.69
C PHE A 77 8.73 6.64 -0.64
N ILE A 78 7.43 6.44 -0.77
CA ILE A 78 6.66 5.59 0.13
C ILE A 78 6.56 4.19 -0.46
N ASN A 79 7.26 3.26 0.17
CA ASN A 79 7.16 1.83 -0.16
C ASN A 79 6.85 1.06 1.11
N PHE A 80 5.57 1.02 1.51
CA PHE A 80 5.19 0.33 2.73
C PHE A 80 5.68 -1.11 2.74
N PRO A 81 6.16 -1.58 3.91
CA PRO A 81 6.67 -2.92 4.07
C PRO A 81 5.60 -3.97 3.79
N PHE A 82 6.05 -5.17 3.57
CA PHE A 82 5.18 -6.33 3.44
C PHE A 82 4.50 -6.62 4.78
N LYS A 83 3.28 -7.14 4.72
CA LYS A 83 2.57 -7.62 5.89
C LYS A 83 3.40 -8.73 6.53
N ASN A 84 3.66 -8.67 7.82
CA ASN A 84 4.51 -9.60 8.58
C ASN A 84 6.03 -9.50 8.33
N SER A 85 6.52 -8.46 7.69
CA SER A 85 7.95 -8.22 7.65
C SER A 85 8.43 -7.83 9.05
N GLU A 86 9.31 -8.64 9.63
CA GLU A 86 9.98 -8.31 10.90
C GLU A 86 10.87 -7.08 10.77
N THR A 87 11.30 -6.79 9.54
CA THR A 87 12.08 -5.61 9.17
C THR A 87 11.22 -4.39 8.89
N ALA A 88 9.88 -4.51 9.05
CA ALA A 88 8.99 -3.37 8.95
C ALA A 88 9.30 -2.42 10.10
N ASP A 89 10.17 -1.48 9.82
CA ASP A 89 10.52 -0.43 10.74
C ASP A 89 9.24 0.33 11.10
N LYS A 90 8.83 0.21 12.36
CA LYS A 90 7.65 0.90 12.88
C LYS A 90 7.80 2.41 12.72
N ASP A 91 9.02 2.90 12.81
CA ASP A 91 9.34 4.32 12.67
C ASP A 91 9.22 4.79 11.22
N TYR A 92 9.58 3.96 10.23
CA TYR A 92 9.39 4.29 8.82
C TYR A 92 7.93 4.61 8.49
N SER A 93 6.99 3.77 8.91
CA SER A 93 5.56 4.00 8.64
C SER A 93 4.98 5.18 9.42
N ALA A 94 5.55 5.51 10.59
CA ALA A 94 5.10 6.61 11.44
C ALA A 94 5.69 7.96 11.00
N ASN A 95 6.96 7.99 10.64
CA ASN A 95 7.71 9.22 10.42
C ASN A 95 7.82 9.63 8.94
N PHE A 96 7.49 8.74 7.99
CA PHE A 96 7.61 8.99 6.55
C PHE A 96 9.04 9.40 6.12
N GLU A 97 10.02 8.76 6.73
CA GLU A 97 11.41 8.90 6.33
C GLU A 97 11.67 8.25 4.96
N SER A 98 12.84 8.45 4.42
CA SER A 98 13.26 7.79 3.18
C SER A 98 13.12 6.28 3.30
N THR A 99 12.74 5.60 2.21
CA THR A 99 12.60 4.15 2.18
C THR A 99 13.88 3.48 2.70
N PRO A 100 13.82 2.64 3.76
CA PRO A 100 15.00 2.00 4.32
C PRO A 100 15.79 1.18 3.31
N GLU A 101 17.10 1.09 3.51
CA GLU A 101 17.98 0.29 2.65
C GLU A 101 17.60 -1.20 2.59
N SER A 102 16.99 -1.72 3.65
CA SER A 102 16.50 -3.11 3.72
C SER A 102 15.40 -3.44 2.70
N PHE A 103 14.75 -2.43 2.11
CA PHE A 103 13.74 -2.64 1.05
C PHE A 103 14.34 -2.73 -0.35
N PHE A 104 15.63 -2.44 -0.45
CA PHE A 104 16.38 -2.55 -1.69
C PHE A 104 17.19 -3.84 -1.68
N VAL A 105 17.24 -4.50 -2.81
CA VAL A 105 17.94 -5.77 -2.97
C VAL A 105 18.79 -5.75 -4.22
N THR A 106 20.00 -6.28 -4.13
CA THR A 106 20.83 -6.58 -5.30
C THR A 106 20.56 -8.02 -5.78
N VAL A 107 20.91 -8.32 -7.01
CA VAL A 107 20.75 -9.69 -7.54
C VAL A 107 21.49 -10.72 -6.69
N LYS A 108 22.68 -10.36 -6.17
CA LYS A 108 23.47 -11.24 -5.29
C LYS A 108 22.74 -11.50 -3.96
N GLU A 109 22.24 -10.45 -3.31
CA GLU A 109 21.50 -10.59 -2.04
C GLU A 109 20.21 -11.40 -2.24
N ALA A 110 19.52 -11.21 -3.36
CA ALA A 110 18.35 -12.02 -3.70
C ALA A 110 18.71 -13.50 -3.86
N TYR A 111 19.77 -13.79 -4.57
CA TYR A 111 20.28 -15.15 -4.74
C TYR A 111 20.64 -15.80 -3.41
N ASP A 112 21.45 -15.13 -2.58
CA ASP A 112 21.86 -15.63 -1.25
C ASP A 112 20.65 -15.91 -0.34
N TYR A 113 19.65 -15.04 -0.39
CA TYR A 113 18.38 -15.21 0.35
C TYR A 113 17.60 -16.43 -0.12
N VAL A 114 17.43 -16.60 -1.44
CA VAL A 114 16.69 -17.73 -2.04
C VAL A 114 17.37 -19.06 -1.70
N VAL A 115 18.69 -19.13 -1.82
CA VAL A 115 19.48 -20.32 -1.45
C VAL A 115 19.31 -20.65 0.03
N LYS A 116 19.42 -19.65 0.92
CA LYS A 116 19.27 -19.83 2.35
C LYS A 116 17.90 -20.37 2.77
N ASN A 117 16.85 -19.97 2.04
CA ASN A 117 15.48 -20.41 2.30
C ASN A 117 15.08 -21.70 1.56
N GLY A 118 16.05 -22.38 0.93
CA GLY A 118 15.81 -23.66 0.27
C GLY A 118 14.92 -23.61 -0.97
N ALA A 119 14.72 -22.43 -1.55
CA ALA A 119 13.89 -22.21 -2.75
C ALA A 119 14.74 -22.21 -4.04
N PHE A 120 16.01 -22.61 -3.95
CA PHE A 120 16.90 -22.73 -5.11
C PHE A 120 16.44 -23.87 -6.02
N LYS A 121 16.31 -23.56 -7.31
CA LYS A 121 16.06 -24.52 -8.38
C LYS A 121 17.22 -24.46 -9.37
N ALA A 122 17.75 -25.61 -9.74
CA ALA A 122 18.84 -25.70 -10.72
C ALA A 122 18.29 -25.77 -12.16
N ASP A 123 17.31 -24.92 -12.47
CA ASP A 123 16.69 -24.84 -13.80
C ASP A 123 17.29 -23.68 -14.62
N ASP A 124 17.31 -23.82 -15.95
CA ASP A 124 17.85 -22.81 -16.87
C ASP A 124 17.11 -21.45 -16.80
N ASP A 125 15.86 -21.44 -16.33
CA ASP A 125 15.00 -20.25 -16.19
C ASP A 125 15.03 -19.67 -14.76
N PHE A 126 16.01 -20.03 -13.93
CA PHE A 126 16.10 -19.53 -12.55
C PHE A 126 16.43 -18.03 -12.50
N ASP A 127 15.46 -17.23 -12.03
CA ASP A 127 15.61 -15.80 -11.77
C ASP A 127 15.59 -15.51 -10.25
N PRO A 128 16.75 -15.14 -9.66
CA PRO A 128 16.84 -14.86 -8.23
C PRO A 128 15.88 -13.78 -7.74
N LEU A 129 15.66 -12.74 -8.53
CA LEU A 129 14.76 -11.63 -8.15
C LEU A 129 13.29 -12.08 -8.14
N LYS A 130 12.90 -12.91 -9.12
CA LYS A 130 11.55 -13.45 -9.20
C LYS A 130 11.26 -14.37 -8.01
N GLU A 131 12.15 -15.30 -7.70
CA GLU A 131 12.00 -16.20 -6.54
C GLU A 131 12.03 -15.43 -5.22
N TYR A 132 12.92 -14.44 -5.07
CA TYR A 132 12.93 -13.55 -3.92
C TYR A 132 11.59 -12.82 -3.76
N CYS A 133 11.00 -12.32 -4.85
CA CYS A 133 9.69 -11.69 -4.84
C CYS A 133 8.60 -12.64 -4.33
N HIS A 134 8.64 -13.90 -4.74
CA HIS A 134 7.67 -14.93 -4.33
C HIS A 134 7.77 -15.25 -2.83
N LEU A 135 8.97 -15.24 -2.28
CA LEU A 135 9.21 -15.51 -0.86
C LEU A 135 8.80 -14.33 0.05
N GLN A 136 8.61 -13.13 -0.51
CA GLN A 136 8.20 -11.99 0.30
C GLN A 136 6.72 -12.07 0.70
N PRO A 137 6.37 -11.71 1.94
CA PRO A 137 4.98 -11.74 2.41
C PRO A 137 4.09 -10.74 1.66
N LEU A 138 2.77 -10.94 1.76
CA LEU A 138 1.78 -10.02 1.18
C LEU A 138 1.87 -8.63 1.85
N ARG A 139 1.58 -7.61 1.06
CA ARG A 139 1.73 -6.21 1.45
C ARG A 139 0.63 -5.72 2.36
N SER A 140 1.00 -4.72 3.16
CA SER A 140 0.06 -3.91 3.91
C SER A 140 -0.52 -2.80 3.01
N PRO A 141 -1.85 -2.61 2.96
CA PRO A 141 -2.47 -1.50 2.25
C PRO A 141 -2.16 -0.17 2.95
N ILE A 142 -2.25 0.92 2.20
CA ILE A 142 -2.21 2.27 2.75
C ILE A 142 -3.60 2.60 3.29
N ASP A 143 -3.72 2.73 4.60
CA ASP A 143 -4.97 3.07 5.28
C ASP A 143 -5.17 4.59 5.42
N LYS A 144 -6.39 4.97 5.83
CA LYS A 144 -6.77 6.38 6.05
C LYS A 144 -5.86 7.07 7.08
N GLY A 145 -5.43 6.36 8.12
CA GLY A 145 -4.57 6.92 9.18
C GLY A 145 -3.18 7.27 8.64
N ARG A 146 -2.60 6.42 7.80
CA ARG A 146 -1.33 6.66 7.13
C ARG A 146 -1.40 7.82 6.15
N ILE A 147 -2.49 7.92 5.37
CA ILE A 147 -2.73 9.05 4.47
C ILE A 147 -2.80 10.37 5.26
N LYS A 148 -3.55 10.41 6.38
CA LYS A 148 -3.66 11.59 7.23
C LYS A 148 -2.29 12.05 7.76
N LYS A 149 -1.47 11.14 8.25
CA LYS A 149 -0.10 11.44 8.71
C LYS A 149 0.77 12.00 7.59
N ARG A 150 0.64 11.47 6.37
CA ARG A 150 1.38 11.95 5.21
C ARG A 150 1.00 13.38 4.83
N ILE A 151 -0.29 13.66 4.77
CA ILE A 151 -0.81 15.00 4.50
C ILE A 151 -0.28 16.01 5.53
N ALA A 152 -0.32 15.65 6.83
CA ALA A 152 0.21 16.51 7.88
C ALA A 152 1.70 16.82 7.70
N LYS A 153 2.53 15.84 7.28
CA LYS A 153 3.95 16.07 6.98
C LYS A 153 4.19 16.95 5.77
N ILE A 154 3.41 16.78 4.71
CA ILE A 154 3.47 17.65 3.53
C ILE A 154 3.16 19.08 3.93
N PHE A 155 2.09 19.28 4.69
CA PHE A 155 1.71 20.59 5.19
C PHE A 155 2.83 21.22 6.07
N HIS A 156 3.41 20.43 6.95
CA HIS A 156 4.49 20.93 7.81
C HIS A 156 5.77 21.24 7.03
N HIS A 157 6.08 20.46 6.01
CA HIS A 157 7.27 20.66 5.18
C HIS A 157 7.16 21.92 4.29
N TYR A 158 5.97 22.18 3.75
CA TYR A 158 5.70 23.31 2.85
C TYR A 158 4.87 24.41 3.52
N HIS A 159 4.95 24.58 4.84
CA HIS A 159 4.12 25.55 5.59
C HIS A 159 4.29 27.00 5.11
N GLU A 160 5.45 27.34 4.58
CA GLU A 160 5.74 28.67 4.00
C GLU A 160 5.25 28.83 2.56
N ASP A 161 4.96 27.72 1.85
CA ASP A 161 4.47 27.73 0.48
C ASP A 161 3.09 27.07 0.39
N ALA A 162 2.07 27.85 0.71
CA ALA A 162 0.68 27.42 0.70
C ALA A 162 0.20 26.99 -0.70
N LEU A 163 0.70 27.64 -1.78
CA LEU A 163 0.32 27.30 -3.14
C LEU A 163 0.85 25.93 -3.54
N ARG A 164 2.09 25.61 -3.20
CA ARG A 164 2.69 24.30 -3.44
C ARG A 164 1.98 23.20 -2.68
N THR A 165 1.65 23.46 -1.41
CA THR A 165 0.85 22.55 -0.60
C THR A 165 -0.52 22.28 -1.21
N ALA A 166 -1.24 23.33 -1.62
CA ALA A 166 -2.54 23.22 -2.26
C ALA A 166 -2.47 22.41 -3.57
N HIS A 167 -1.46 22.66 -4.38
CA HIS A 167 -1.25 21.92 -5.63
C HIS A 167 -1.03 20.40 -5.39
N ILE A 168 -0.19 20.04 -4.42
CA ILE A 168 0.03 18.63 -4.06
C ILE A 168 -1.27 17.98 -3.57
N MET A 169 -2.08 18.71 -2.77
CA MET A 169 -3.36 18.23 -2.28
C MET A 169 -4.36 18.01 -3.42
N ASP A 170 -4.39 18.89 -4.40
CA ASP A 170 -5.23 18.75 -5.58
C ASP A 170 -4.83 17.56 -6.45
N LEU A 171 -3.53 17.36 -6.67
CA LEU A 171 -3.03 16.16 -7.36
C LEU A 171 -3.45 14.88 -6.63
N PHE A 172 -3.32 14.87 -5.30
CA PHE A 172 -3.72 13.74 -4.47
C PHE A 172 -5.22 13.44 -4.56
N LYS A 173 -6.05 14.47 -4.46
CA LYS A 173 -7.51 14.39 -4.60
C LYS A 173 -7.89 13.85 -5.98
N ASN A 174 -7.35 14.44 -7.05
CA ASN A 174 -7.67 14.06 -8.43
C ASN A 174 -7.27 12.61 -8.71
N GLN A 175 -6.09 12.18 -8.28
CA GLN A 175 -5.66 10.78 -8.40
C GLN A 175 -6.63 9.84 -7.66
N GLY A 176 -7.10 10.22 -6.47
CA GLY A 176 -8.08 9.45 -5.71
C GLY A 176 -9.40 9.28 -6.48
N PHE A 177 -9.93 10.35 -7.07
CA PHE A 177 -11.15 10.31 -7.86
C PHE A 177 -10.98 9.47 -9.14
N ASP A 178 -9.88 9.65 -9.87
CA ASP A 178 -9.59 8.89 -11.09
C ASP A 178 -9.56 7.38 -10.84
N TYR A 179 -8.87 6.95 -9.77
CA TYR A 179 -8.76 5.53 -9.47
C TYR A 179 -10.02 4.97 -8.81
N CYS A 180 -10.78 5.76 -8.06
CA CYS A 180 -12.10 5.37 -7.57
C CYS A 180 -13.05 5.09 -8.73
N THR A 181 -13.09 5.99 -9.72
CA THR A 181 -13.89 5.82 -10.93
C THR A 181 -13.46 4.60 -11.75
N LYS A 182 -12.14 4.41 -11.95
CA LYS A 182 -11.60 3.25 -12.68
C LYS A 182 -11.84 1.91 -11.96
N SER A 183 -11.99 1.92 -10.63
CA SER A 183 -12.25 0.71 -9.86
C SER A 183 -13.67 0.16 -10.07
N GLY A 184 -14.60 1.00 -10.52
CA GLY A 184 -16.00 0.62 -10.75
C GLY A 184 -16.76 0.24 -9.47
N LEU A 185 -16.26 0.63 -8.29
CA LEU A 185 -16.92 0.35 -7.01
C LEU A 185 -18.24 1.15 -6.93
N THR A 186 -19.34 0.43 -6.78
CA THR A 186 -20.66 0.99 -6.53
C THR A 186 -21.22 0.42 -5.24
N VAL A 187 -21.98 1.22 -4.52
CA VAL A 187 -22.74 0.78 -3.33
C VAL A 187 -24.20 1.02 -3.59
N SER A 188 -25.01 -0.03 -3.56
CA SER A 188 -26.46 0.02 -3.68
C SER A 188 -27.13 -0.14 -2.30
N LEU A 189 -28.42 0.14 -2.24
CA LEU A 189 -29.21 -0.13 -1.03
C LEU A 189 -29.27 -1.62 -0.68
N ASP A 190 -29.19 -2.48 -1.68
CA ASP A 190 -29.19 -3.94 -1.52
C ASP A 190 -27.92 -4.47 -0.86
N ASP A 191 -26.81 -3.70 -0.92
CA ASP A 191 -25.55 -4.04 -0.25
C ASP A 191 -25.61 -3.79 1.27
N MET A 192 -26.63 -3.06 1.73
CA MET A 192 -26.86 -2.79 3.16
C MET A 192 -27.65 -3.92 3.79
N VAL A 193 -27.01 -5.06 3.97
CA VAL A 193 -27.64 -6.23 4.60
C VAL A 193 -27.84 -5.98 6.10
N PRO A 194 -29.11 -5.98 6.62
CA PRO A 194 -29.36 -5.85 8.04
C PRO A 194 -28.68 -6.96 8.86
N LEU A 195 -28.18 -6.62 10.03
CA LEU A 195 -27.56 -7.58 10.93
C LEU A 195 -28.58 -8.64 11.34
N LYS A 196 -28.23 -9.91 11.25
CA LYS A 196 -29.08 -11.00 11.76
C LYS A 196 -29.31 -10.83 13.26
N GLY A 197 -30.57 -10.85 13.69
CA GLY A 197 -30.95 -10.60 15.10
C GLY A 197 -31.14 -9.13 15.48
N ARG A 198 -31.02 -8.18 14.54
CA ARG A 198 -31.25 -6.74 14.80
C ARG A 198 -32.63 -6.50 15.41
N ASP A 199 -33.65 -7.10 14.83
CA ASP A 199 -35.06 -6.86 15.24
C ASP A 199 -35.35 -7.43 16.65
N GLU A 200 -34.65 -8.49 17.00
CA GLU A 200 -34.76 -9.09 18.34
C GLU A 200 -34.05 -8.23 19.39
N LEU A 201 -32.85 -7.75 19.06
CA LEU A 201 -32.11 -6.81 19.91
C LEU A 201 -32.88 -5.48 20.07
N TYR A 202 -33.49 -5.00 19.00
CA TYR A 202 -34.32 -3.79 19.04
C TYR A 202 -35.50 -3.94 19.99
N LYS A 203 -36.27 -5.06 19.90
CA LYS A 203 -37.40 -5.35 20.79
C LYS A 203 -36.97 -5.43 22.25
N GLN A 204 -35.86 -6.12 22.53
CA GLN A 204 -35.35 -6.23 23.91
C GLN A 204 -34.91 -4.88 24.48
N THR A 205 -34.31 -4.04 23.63
CA THR A 205 -33.87 -2.71 24.05
C THR A 205 -35.06 -1.77 24.26
N GLN A 206 -36.07 -1.84 23.35
CA GLN A 206 -37.26 -1.03 23.45
C GLN A 206 -38.04 -1.37 24.73
N ALA A 207 -38.21 -2.64 25.07
CA ALA A 207 -38.88 -3.04 26.31
C ALA A 207 -38.20 -2.47 27.56
N LYS A 208 -36.87 -2.35 27.58
CA LYS A 208 -36.14 -1.72 28.68
C LYS A 208 -36.32 -0.21 28.71
N VAL A 209 -36.45 0.42 27.54
CA VAL A 209 -36.71 1.86 27.47
C VAL A 209 -38.12 2.14 27.99
N ASP A 210 -39.10 1.36 27.56
CA ASP A 210 -40.50 1.51 28.03
C ASP A 210 -40.60 1.31 29.54
N GLU A 211 -39.88 0.33 30.12
CA GLU A 211 -39.82 0.12 31.60
C GLU A 211 -39.22 1.33 32.33
N LEU A 212 -38.14 1.91 31.78
CA LEU A 212 -37.51 3.09 32.36
C LEU A 212 -38.37 4.36 32.23
N GLU A 213 -39.11 4.49 31.14
CA GLU A 213 -40.07 5.59 30.95
C GLU A 213 -41.24 5.47 31.94
N ASP A 214 -41.78 4.27 32.16
CA ASP A 214 -42.79 4.00 33.13
C ASP A 214 -42.32 4.32 34.57
N ASP A 215 -41.11 3.89 34.95
CA ASP A 215 -40.49 4.19 36.25
C ASP A 215 -40.29 5.69 36.47
N TYR A 216 -39.91 6.41 35.42
CA TYR A 216 -39.76 7.86 35.44
C TYR A 216 -41.12 8.54 35.65
N ASP A 217 -42.16 8.15 34.95
CA ASP A 217 -43.50 8.71 35.04
C ASP A 217 -44.14 8.43 36.42
N TYR A 218 -43.81 7.30 37.05
CA TYR A 218 -44.21 6.98 38.42
C TYR A 218 -43.35 7.67 39.48
N GLY A 219 -42.30 8.39 39.10
CA GLY A 219 -41.42 9.10 40.03
C GLY A 219 -40.49 8.19 40.83
N CYS A 220 -40.16 7.01 40.28
CA CYS A 220 -39.25 6.06 40.89
C CYS A 220 -37.76 6.29 40.47
N LEU A 221 -37.54 7.18 39.55
CA LEU A 221 -36.22 7.61 39.05
C LEU A 221 -36.00 9.10 39.28
#